data_b9ad9de661f9799b4934eeefcd67e5b4
#
_entry.id   b9ad9de661f9799b4934eeefcd67e5b4
#
_cell.length_a   1.000
_cell.length_b   1.000
_cell.length_c   1.000
_cell.angle_alpha   90.00
_cell.angle_beta   90.00
_cell.angle_gamma   90.00
#
_symmetry.space_group_name_H-M   'P 1'
#
loop_
_entity.id
_entity.type
_entity.pdbx_description
1 polymer ?
#
loop_
_entity_poly.entity_id
_entity_poly.type
_entity_poly.pdbx_seq_one_letter_code
_entity_poly.pdbx_strand_id
1 'polypeptide(L)'
;MYFRTKLDFNKINIYDVCIIKIKRRDIMVFKNSIDLYKKALNLIPGGVNSPVRAFKSVNREAPIFVKKGQGAKIYDEDNNEYIDYICSWGPLILGHNHPKVIEEVKKIIENGSSYGLPTKYEVDLAELIVEIVPSIEKVRLTTSGTEATMSAVRLARAYTGRNKILKFEGCYHGHSDALLVKSGSGLLTDGYQDSNGITDGVLKDTLTLGFGDLEKVENLLRNEEIACVIVEPIPANMGLIETNKEFLQGLRRITEETKTILIFDEVISGFRLALGGAQEFFGITPDLTTLGKIIGGGYPVGAFGGKREIMDLVAPVGRVYHAGTLSGNPIASKAGFATISYLKENPNIYKELAENTNYLVDNIEKLAEKYGVDVCVNSMGSLFTIFFVDLEKVENLEDSLKANTENFSIYFNTMLDNGIVVPPSQFEAHFLSIAHTKKELDRTLEVIEMAFKKIGEKNAK
;
A
#
# COMPACT_ATOMS: atom_id res chain seq x y z
N MET A 1 -1.78 -42.32 -42.09
CA MET A 1 -2.91 -41.91 -42.95
C MET A 1 -3.29 -40.48 -42.53
N TYR A 2 -2.76 -39.49 -43.26
CA TYR A 2 -2.96 -38.08 -42.95
C TYR A 2 -4.22 -37.57 -43.63
N PHE A 3 -5.24 -37.14 -42.88
CA PHE A 3 -6.35 -36.36 -43.41
C PHE A 3 -5.98 -34.87 -43.37
N ARG A 4 -5.59 -34.30 -44.51
CA ARG A 4 -5.58 -32.87 -44.79
C ARG A 4 -6.98 -32.47 -45.24
N THR A 5 -7.79 -31.88 -44.36
CA THR A 5 -8.98 -31.14 -44.79
C THR A 5 -8.55 -29.74 -45.25
N LYS A 6 -8.67 -29.50 -46.57
CA LYS A 6 -8.57 -28.16 -47.16
C LYS A 6 -9.79 -27.35 -46.70
N LEU A 7 -9.56 -26.29 -45.93
CA LEU A 7 -10.57 -25.28 -45.67
C LEU A 7 -10.88 -24.51 -46.95
N ASP A 8 -12.13 -24.55 -47.39
CA ASP A 8 -12.65 -23.83 -48.55
C ASP A 8 -12.97 -22.39 -48.13
N PHE A 9 -12.10 -21.44 -48.52
CA PHE A 9 -12.17 -20.03 -48.17
C PHE A 9 -13.38 -19.28 -48.78
N ASN A 10 -14.13 -19.88 -49.65
CA ASN A 10 -15.28 -19.25 -50.35
C ASN A 10 -16.61 -19.38 -49.60
N LYS A 11 -16.65 -20.00 -48.41
CA LYS A 11 -17.86 -20.14 -47.58
C LYS A 11 -17.81 -19.44 -46.22
N ILE A 12 -16.82 -18.60 -45.98
CA ILE A 12 -16.71 -17.87 -44.72
C ILE A 12 -17.63 -16.63 -44.79
N ASN A 13 -18.73 -16.65 -44.07
CA ASN A 13 -19.66 -15.52 -43.98
C ASN A 13 -18.98 -14.38 -43.21
N ILE A 14 -19.27 -13.12 -43.58
CA ILE A 14 -18.74 -11.89 -42.93
C ILE A 14 -19.00 -11.92 -41.40
N TYR A 15 -20.08 -12.56 -40.96
CA TYR A 15 -20.41 -12.78 -39.55
C TYR A 15 -19.39 -13.72 -38.86
N ASP A 16 -18.91 -14.77 -39.53
CA ASP A 16 -17.90 -15.67 -38.96
C ASP A 16 -16.53 -15.00 -38.84
N VAL A 17 -16.19 -14.12 -39.76
CA VAL A 17 -14.96 -13.30 -39.71
C VAL A 17 -15.04 -12.26 -38.59
N CYS A 18 -16.22 -11.66 -38.34
CA CYS A 18 -16.45 -10.77 -37.21
C CYS A 18 -16.38 -11.50 -35.86
N ILE A 19 -16.99 -12.69 -35.75
CA ILE A 19 -16.93 -13.52 -34.54
C ILE A 19 -15.49 -14.01 -34.29
N ILE A 20 -14.75 -14.38 -35.30
CA ILE A 20 -13.32 -14.77 -35.18
C ILE A 20 -12.45 -13.56 -34.83
N LYS A 21 -12.74 -12.35 -35.34
CA LYS A 21 -12.06 -11.12 -34.94
C LYS A 21 -12.42 -10.68 -33.53
N ILE A 22 -13.66 -10.87 -33.10
CA ILE A 22 -14.11 -10.57 -31.70
C ILE A 22 -13.45 -11.58 -30.75
N LYS A 23 -13.43 -12.89 -31.07
CA LYS A 23 -12.75 -13.89 -30.23
C LYS A 23 -11.21 -13.73 -30.15
N ARG A 24 -10.56 -13.10 -31.13
CA ARG A 24 -9.12 -12.85 -31.12
C ARG A 24 -8.73 -11.58 -30.36
N ARG A 25 -9.67 -10.70 -29.99
CA ARG A 25 -9.39 -9.48 -29.21
C ARG A 25 -9.34 -9.71 -27.71
N ASP A 26 -9.79 -10.84 -27.21
CA ASP A 26 -9.98 -11.10 -25.77
C ASP A 26 -8.92 -12.03 -25.16
N ILE A 27 -7.89 -12.47 -25.88
CA ILE A 27 -6.81 -13.29 -25.31
C ILE A 27 -5.62 -12.36 -25.04
N MET A 28 -5.36 -12.11 -23.76
CA MET A 28 -4.16 -11.37 -23.35
C MET A 28 -2.89 -12.15 -23.72
N VAL A 29 -1.92 -11.45 -24.27
CA VAL A 29 -0.60 -11.99 -24.64
C VAL A 29 0.40 -11.49 -23.62
N PHE A 30 1.25 -12.36 -23.08
CA PHE A 30 2.24 -12.05 -22.05
C PHE A 30 3.68 -12.34 -22.50
N LYS A 31 3.92 -12.46 -23.80
CA LYS A 31 5.21 -12.91 -24.34
C LYS A 31 6.36 -12.01 -23.94
N ASN A 32 6.21 -10.70 -24.12
CA ASN A 32 7.28 -9.74 -23.80
C ASN A 32 7.54 -9.68 -22.29
N SER A 33 6.49 -9.74 -21.48
CA SER A 33 6.62 -9.80 -20.02
C SER A 33 7.35 -11.06 -19.55
N ILE A 34 7.03 -12.24 -20.13
CA ILE A 34 7.73 -13.50 -19.84
C ILE A 34 9.21 -13.42 -20.24
N ASP A 35 9.52 -12.91 -21.44
CA ASP A 35 10.89 -12.80 -21.93
C ASP A 35 11.73 -11.82 -21.06
N LEU A 36 11.13 -10.70 -20.65
CA LEU A 36 11.76 -9.75 -19.71
C LEU A 36 11.98 -10.38 -18.34
N TYR A 37 11.02 -11.14 -17.82
CA TYR A 37 11.17 -11.81 -16.52
C TYR A 37 12.29 -12.85 -16.54
N LYS A 38 12.41 -13.67 -17.59
CA LYS A 38 13.54 -14.59 -17.78
C LYS A 38 14.89 -13.86 -17.76
N LYS A 39 14.97 -12.70 -18.40
CA LYS A 39 16.18 -11.84 -18.35
C LYS A 39 16.42 -11.28 -16.94
N ALA A 40 15.36 -10.79 -16.28
CA ALA A 40 15.44 -10.22 -14.94
C ALA A 40 15.90 -11.23 -13.88
N LEU A 41 15.47 -12.50 -13.98
CA LEU A 41 15.90 -13.57 -13.08
C LEU A 41 17.42 -13.80 -13.06
N ASN A 42 18.12 -13.48 -14.16
CA ASN A 42 19.59 -13.57 -14.22
C ASN A 42 20.31 -12.33 -13.67
N LEU A 43 19.58 -11.23 -13.41
CA LEU A 43 20.18 -9.93 -13.06
C LEU A 43 19.75 -9.42 -11.68
N ILE A 44 18.53 -9.78 -11.26
CA ILE A 44 17.91 -9.28 -10.04
C ILE A 44 17.42 -10.48 -9.22
N PRO A 45 17.68 -10.54 -7.91
CA PRO A 45 17.18 -11.62 -7.06
C PRO A 45 15.65 -11.81 -7.23
N GLY A 46 15.22 -13.00 -7.65
CA GLY A 46 13.83 -13.30 -7.94
C GLY A 46 13.23 -12.52 -9.13
N GLY A 47 14.06 -11.81 -9.92
CA GLY A 47 13.62 -11.01 -11.07
C GLY A 47 12.92 -9.70 -10.74
N VAL A 48 12.86 -9.30 -9.45
CA VAL A 48 12.09 -8.14 -8.97
C VAL A 48 12.82 -7.40 -7.85
N ASN A 49 12.51 -6.11 -7.65
CA ASN A 49 13.05 -5.27 -6.58
C ASN A 49 12.15 -5.24 -5.31
N SER A 50 11.08 -6.05 -5.29
CA SER A 50 10.24 -6.28 -4.12
C SER A 50 9.55 -7.65 -4.27
N PRO A 51 9.56 -8.53 -3.25
CA PRO A 51 9.17 -9.94 -3.39
C PRO A 51 7.76 -10.14 -3.95
N VAL A 52 6.79 -9.39 -3.48
CA VAL A 52 5.38 -9.48 -3.88
C VAL A 52 5.16 -9.26 -5.39
N ARG A 53 6.06 -8.52 -6.05
CA ARG A 53 5.98 -8.24 -7.50
C ARG A 53 6.26 -9.46 -8.38
N ALA A 54 6.75 -10.58 -7.83
CA ALA A 54 7.08 -11.78 -8.59
C ALA A 54 5.85 -12.64 -8.95
N PHE A 55 4.67 -12.36 -8.42
CA PHE A 55 3.40 -13.08 -8.64
C PHE A 55 3.44 -14.58 -8.27
N LYS A 56 4.42 -15.00 -7.45
CA LYS A 56 4.58 -16.40 -7.03
C LYS A 56 3.41 -16.90 -6.18
N SER A 57 2.93 -16.08 -5.25
CA SER A 57 1.83 -16.40 -4.34
C SER A 57 0.50 -16.66 -5.04
N VAL A 58 0.35 -16.21 -6.28
CA VAL A 58 -0.86 -16.38 -7.11
C VAL A 58 -0.65 -17.38 -8.25
N ASN A 59 0.41 -18.21 -8.18
CA ASN A 59 0.73 -19.27 -9.13
C ASN A 59 0.87 -18.78 -10.58
N ARG A 60 1.43 -17.60 -10.80
CA ARG A 60 1.71 -17.05 -12.12
C ARG A 60 3.16 -17.33 -12.54
N GLU A 61 3.38 -17.71 -13.80
CA GLU A 61 4.73 -17.98 -14.34
C GLU A 61 5.62 -16.75 -14.35
N ALA A 62 5.05 -15.57 -14.64
CA ALA A 62 5.74 -14.30 -14.70
C ALA A 62 4.81 -13.14 -14.31
N PRO A 63 5.33 -12.07 -13.71
CA PRO A 63 4.59 -10.82 -13.55
C PRO A 63 4.46 -10.10 -14.91
N ILE A 64 3.52 -9.14 -14.97
CA ILE A 64 3.46 -8.19 -16.08
C ILE A 64 4.57 -7.13 -15.91
N PHE A 65 5.14 -6.67 -17.03
CA PHE A 65 6.10 -5.56 -17.06
C PHE A 65 5.40 -4.32 -17.61
N VAL A 66 5.25 -3.32 -16.73
CA VAL A 66 4.51 -2.09 -17.06
C VAL A 66 5.36 -1.15 -17.92
N LYS A 67 4.78 -0.67 -19.02
CA LYS A 67 5.37 0.28 -19.96
C LYS A 67 4.93 1.72 -19.69
N LYS A 68 3.67 1.93 -19.34
CA LYS A 68 3.10 3.25 -19.06
C LYS A 68 1.87 3.16 -18.17
N GLY A 69 1.52 4.27 -17.52
CA GLY A 69 0.26 4.43 -16.79
C GLY A 69 -0.44 5.74 -17.17
N GLN A 70 -1.77 5.77 -17.11
CA GLN A 70 -2.57 6.97 -17.34
C GLN A 70 -3.92 6.86 -16.61
N GLY A 71 -4.22 7.83 -15.76
CA GLY A 71 -5.46 7.81 -14.96
C GLY A 71 -5.55 6.55 -14.10
N ALA A 72 -6.63 5.78 -14.19
CA ALA A 72 -6.83 4.53 -13.47
C ALA A 72 -6.17 3.32 -14.17
N LYS A 73 -5.38 3.51 -15.24
CA LYS A 73 -4.95 2.42 -16.10
C LYS A 73 -3.45 2.32 -16.22
N ILE A 74 -2.96 1.07 -16.35
CA ILE A 74 -1.60 0.76 -16.76
C ILE A 74 -1.62 -0.07 -18.05
N TYR A 75 -0.50 -0.04 -18.76
CA TYR A 75 -0.26 -0.77 -19.99
C TYR A 75 1.05 -1.53 -19.88
N ASP A 76 1.05 -2.81 -20.21
CA ASP A 76 2.24 -3.65 -20.18
C ASP A 76 3.07 -3.58 -21.47
N GLU A 77 4.21 -4.27 -21.51
CA GLU A 77 5.09 -4.36 -22.66
C GLU A 77 4.49 -5.17 -23.83
N ASP A 78 3.41 -5.90 -23.56
CA ASP A 78 2.62 -6.61 -24.58
C ASP A 78 1.46 -5.75 -25.11
N ASN A 79 1.33 -4.49 -24.62
CA ASN A 79 0.27 -3.51 -24.90
C ASN A 79 -1.13 -3.94 -24.41
N ASN A 80 -1.22 -4.84 -23.44
CA ASN A 80 -2.47 -5.07 -22.73
C ASN A 80 -2.78 -3.88 -21.83
N GLU A 81 -4.07 -3.54 -21.71
CA GLU A 81 -4.59 -2.48 -20.84
C GLU A 81 -5.19 -3.10 -19.58
N TYR A 82 -4.90 -2.53 -18.42
CA TYR A 82 -5.43 -2.95 -17.13
C TYR A 82 -5.97 -1.75 -16.34
N ILE A 83 -7.12 -1.91 -15.66
CA ILE A 83 -7.53 -1.04 -14.56
C ILE A 83 -6.68 -1.41 -13.34
N ASP A 84 -6.04 -0.44 -12.71
CA ASP A 84 -5.01 -0.66 -11.68
C ASP A 84 -5.50 -0.35 -10.27
N TYR A 85 -5.71 -1.39 -9.47
CA TYR A 85 -6.03 -1.30 -8.03
C TYR A 85 -4.81 -1.43 -7.12
N ILE A 86 -3.59 -1.50 -7.68
CA ILE A 86 -2.35 -1.41 -6.90
C ILE A 86 -2.01 0.06 -6.63
N CYS A 87 -2.27 0.96 -7.59
CA CYS A 87 -1.96 2.39 -7.51
C CYS A 87 -0.53 2.65 -6.99
N SER A 88 0.45 1.83 -7.46
CA SER A 88 1.85 1.86 -7.03
C SER A 88 2.04 1.59 -5.51
N TRP A 89 1.18 0.77 -4.90
CA TRP A 89 1.11 0.51 -3.45
C TRP A 89 0.68 1.72 -2.63
N GLY A 90 -0.19 2.56 -3.21
CA GLY A 90 -0.88 3.63 -2.53
C GLY A 90 -0.48 5.07 -2.83
N PRO A 91 0.70 5.43 -3.37
CA PRO A 91 1.04 6.83 -3.63
C PRO A 91 0.14 7.54 -4.65
N LEU A 92 -0.49 6.79 -5.56
CA LEU A 92 -1.21 7.38 -6.70
C LEU A 92 -2.70 7.61 -6.41
N ILE A 93 -3.03 8.33 -5.34
CA ILE A 93 -4.41 8.70 -5.00
C ILE A 93 -5.08 9.53 -6.12
N LEU A 94 -4.31 10.29 -6.90
CA LEU A 94 -4.79 11.05 -8.05
C LEU A 94 -4.78 10.24 -9.37
N GLY A 95 -4.34 8.97 -9.33
CA GLY A 95 -4.11 8.15 -10.52
C GLY A 95 -2.76 8.40 -11.19
N HIS A 96 -2.49 7.65 -12.26
CA HIS A 96 -1.26 7.73 -13.03
C HIS A 96 -1.19 9.03 -13.85
N ASN A 97 -0.02 9.65 -13.88
CA ASN A 97 0.27 10.82 -14.71
C ASN A 97 -0.74 11.95 -14.57
N HIS A 98 -1.13 12.27 -13.32
CA HIS A 98 -2.07 13.36 -13.08
C HIS A 98 -1.53 14.70 -13.65
N PRO A 99 -2.30 15.43 -14.49
CA PRO A 99 -1.79 16.58 -15.25
C PRO A 99 -1.12 17.64 -14.41
N LYS A 100 -1.69 18.01 -13.26
CA LYS A 100 -1.13 19.01 -12.35
C LYS A 100 0.25 18.60 -11.79
N VAL A 101 0.40 17.32 -11.41
CA VAL A 101 1.67 16.81 -10.87
C VAL A 101 2.74 16.80 -11.98
N ILE A 102 2.38 16.28 -13.17
CA ILE A 102 3.31 16.19 -14.30
C ILE A 102 3.76 17.58 -14.80
N GLU A 103 2.85 18.54 -14.85
CA GLU A 103 3.17 19.93 -15.23
C GLU A 103 4.22 20.52 -14.29
N GLU A 104 4.04 20.39 -12.98
CA GLU A 104 4.96 20.92 -11.98
C GLU A 104 6.31 20.19 -11.99
N VAL A 105 6.32 18.87 -12.18
CA VAL A 105 7.57 18.09 -12.30
C VAL A 105 8.35 18.48 -13.55
N LYS A 106 7.70 18.70 -14.70
CA LYS A 106 8.35 19.14 -15.92
C LYS A 106 9.07 20.48 -15.77
N LYS A 107 8.48 21.45 -15.04
CA LYS A 107 9.11 22.75 -14.76
C LYS A 107 10.41 22.60 -13.95
N ILE A 108 10.49 21.58 -13.09
CA ILE A 108 11.65 21.41 -12.21
C ILE A 108 12.76 20.62 -12.88
N ILE A 109 12.43 19.59 -13.64
CA ILE A 109 13.44 18.70 -14.24
C ILE A 109 14.37 19.45 -15.22
N GLU A 110 13.88 20.53 -15.82
CA GLU A 110 14.66 21.39 -16.70
C GLU A 110 15.75 22.20 -15.96
N ASN A 111 15.58 22.39 -14.63
CA ASN A 111 16.53 23.12 -13.78
C ASN A 111 17.57 22.21 -13.11
N GLY A 112 17.42 20.88 -13.28
CA GLY A 112 18.26 19.87 -12.63
C GLY A 112 17.50 19.02 -11.61
N SER A 113 18.04 17.84 -11.31
CA SER A 113 17.34 16.81 -10.53
C SER A 113 17.85 16.65 -9.09
N SER A 114 19.06 17.16 -8.77
CA SER A 114 19.70 17.03 -7.44
C SER A 114 20.88 17.97 -7.31
N TYR A 115 21.08 18.56 -6.12
CA TYR A 115 22.10 19.59 -5.93
C TYR A 115 23.06 19.31 -4.75
N GLY A 116 22.70 18.42 -3.81
CA GLY A 116 23.45 18.25 -2.56
C GLY A 116 23.40 19.48 -1.62
N LEU A 117 22.48 20.39 -1.88
CA LEU A 117 22.22 21.63 -1.15
C LEU A 117 20.71 21.80 -0.94
N PRO A 118 20.28 22.56 0.10
CA PRO A 118 18.87 22.84 0.33
C PRO A 118 18.21 23.55 -0.85
N THR A 119 16.92 23.25 -1.06
CA THR A 119 16.10 23.87 -2.10
C THR A 119 14.83 24.47 -1.52
N LYS A 120 14.24 25.44 -2.20
CA LYS A 120 12.92 25.98 -1.85
C LYS A 120 11.83 24.90 -1.84
N TYR A 121 11.94 23.90 -2.71
CA TYR A 121 10.91 22.88 -2.91
C TYR A 121 10.72 21.98 -1.68
N GLU A 122 11.80 21.66 -0.97
CA GLU A 122 11.72 20.90 0.29
C GLU A 122 11.12 21.75 1.42
N VAL A 123 11.37 23.06 1.43
CA VAL A 123 10.78 23.99 2.39
C VAL A 123 9.27 24.12 2.15
N ASP A 124 8.85 24.30 0.89
CA ASP A 124 7.43 24.40 0.53
C ASP A 124 6.65 23.12 0.93
N LEU A 125 7.23 21.94 0.68
CA LEU A 125 6.60 20.68 1.09
C LEU A 125 6.55 20.53 2.61
N ALA A 126 7.62 20.89 3.31
CA ALA A 126 7.69 20.85 4.77
C ALA A 126 6.64 21.78 5.42
N GLU A 127 6.52 23.01 4.89
CA GLU A 127 5.52 23.99 5.35
C GLU A 127 4.10 23.42 5.19
N LEU A 128 3.79 22.85 4.03
CA LEU A 128 2.48 22.27 3.75
C LEU A 128 2.17 21.06 4.65
N ILE A 129 3.15 20.21 4.93
CA ILE A 129 2.98 19.07 5.86
C ILE A 129 2.72 19.58 7.28
N VAL A 130 3.50 20.55 7.75
CA VAL A 130 3.34 21.15 9.10
C VAL A 130 1.99 21.87 9.24
N GLU A 131 1.52 22.53 8.19
CA GLU A 131 0.20 23.18 8.19
C GLU A 131 -0.96 22.18 8.32
N ILE A 132 -0.82 21.01 7.70
CA ILE A 132 -1.95 20.06 7.50
C ILE A 132 -1.98 18.97 8.57
N VAL A 133 -0.83 18.38 8.92
CA VAL A 133 -0.77 17.17 9.76
C VAL A 133 -0.77 17.57 11.25
N PRO A 134 -1.82 17.21 12.01
CA PRO A 134 -2.05 17.79 13.36
C PRO A 134 -0.92 17.60 14.36
N SER A 135 -0.18 16.48 14.31
CA SER A 135 0.92 16.18 15.24
C SER A 135 2.26 16.85 14.88
N ILE A 136 2.40 17.37 13.65
CA ILE A 136 3.70 17.74 13.12
C ILE A 136 3.97 19.23 13.30
N GLU A 137 4.81 19.58 14.27
CA GLU A 137 5.34 20.95 14.46
C GLU A 137 6.68 21.16 13.72
N LYS A 138 7.42 20.06 13.48
CA LYS A 138 8.63 20.01 12.65
C LYS A 138 8.69 18.69 11.90
N VAL A 139 9.26 18.71 10.68
CA VAL A 139 9.40 17.54 9.81
C VAL A 139 10.81 17.42 9.25
N ARG A 140 11.27 16.20 9.04
CA ARG A 140 12.49 15.87 8.31
C ARG A 140 12.16 14.94 7.15
N LEU A 141 12.52 15.35 5.93
CA LEU A 141 12.33 14.53 4.73
C LEU A 141 13.39 13.42 4.65
N THR A 142 12.99 12.27 4.12
CA THR A 142 13.82 11.10 3.83
C THR A 142 13.53 10.62 2.40
N THR A 143 14.12 9.51 1.94
CA THR A 143 13.85 8.95 0.60
C THR A 143 12.88 7.79 0.60
N SER A 144 12.51 7.27 1.76
CA SER A 144 11.58 6.14 1.88
C SER A 144 10.84 6.13 3.22
N GLY A 145 9.71 5.42 3.29
CA GLY A 145 9.02 5.13 4.54
C GLY A 145 9.89 4.34 5.52
N THR A 146 10.73 3.42 5.03
CA THR A 146 11.70 2.68 5.88
C THR A 146 12.67 3.61 6.61
N GLU A 147 13.24 4.59 5.90
CA GLU A 147 14.13 5.58 6.53
C GLU A 147 13.37 6.44 7.54
N ALA A 148 12.12 6.79 7.24
CA ALA A 148 11.27 7.57 8.14
C ALA A 148 11.00 6.82 9.46
N THR A 149 10.53 5.57 9.39
CA THR A 149 10.21 4.74 10.57
C THR A 149 11.47 4.40 11.37
N MET A 150 12.56 4.02 10.70
CA MET A 150 13.87 3.79 11.33
C MET A 150 14.35 5.03 12.12
N SER A 151 14.18 6.21 11.54
CA SER A 151 14.60 7.48 12.16
C SER A 151 13.69 7.87 13.32
N ALA A 152 12.38 7.69 13.20
CA ALA A 152 11.40 7.94 14.26
C ALA A 152 11.65 7.05 15.48
N VAL A 153 11.91 5.75 15.29
CA VAL A 153 12.26 4.82 16.38
C VAL A 153 13.57 5.22 17.05
N ARG A 154 14.61 5.56 16.28
CA ARG A 154 15.89 6.05 16.83
C ARG A 154 15.68 7.32 17.67
N LEU A 155 14.85 8.24 17.18
CA LEU A 155 14.53 9.48 17.85
C LEU A 155 13.76 9.24 19.16
N ALA A 156 12.78 8.35 19.16
CA ALA A 156 12.03 7.96 20.35
C ALA A 156 12.93 7.33 21.43
N ARG A 157 13.86 6.45 21.03
CA ARG A 157 14.87 5.90 21.93
C ARG A 157 15.77 6.98 22.55
N ALA A 158 16.22 7.93 21.74
CA ALA A 158 17.05 9.04 22.20
C ALA A 158 16.32 9.98 23.16
N TYR A 159 15.04 10.26 22.89
CA TYR A 159 14.22 11.14 23.73
C TYR A 159 13.90 10.50 25.08
N THR A 160 13.54 9.22 25.10
CA THR A 160 13.15 8.51 26.32
C THR A 160 14.32 7.94 27.12
N GLY A 161 15.47 7.74 26.49
CA GLY A 161 16.62 7.00 27.06
C GLY A 161 16.38 5.49 27.19
N ARG A 162 15.29 4.96 26.61
CA ARG A 162 14.89 3.55 26.67
C ARG A 162 15.27 2.82 25.39
N ASN A 163 15.40 1.48 25.43
CA ASN A 163 15.83 0.66 24.29
C ASN A 163 14.70 -0.10 23.61
N LYS A 164 13.78 -0.66 24.40
CA LYS A 164 12.72 -1.53 23.88
C LYS A 164 11.68 -0.76 23.10
N ILE A 165 11.14 -1.39 22.07
CA ILE A 165 10.01 -0.87 21.28
C ILE A 165 8.90 -1.91 21.24
N LEU A 166 7.66 -1.45 21.10
CA LEU A 166 6.50 -2.28 20.85
C LEU A 166 5.99 -2.00 19.43
N LYS A 167 5.75 -3.07 18.66
CA LYS A 167 5.01 -3.06 17.39
C LYS A 167 3.91 -4.14 17.40
N PHE A 168 3.03 -4.11 16.43
CA PHE A 168 1.96 -5.12 16.32
C PHE A 168 2.28 -6.17 15.23
N GLU A 169 1.91 -7.43 15.51
CA GLU A 169 2.05 -8.53 14.57
C GLU A 169 1.27 -8.26 13.29
N GLY A 170 1.83 -8.60 12.15
CA GLY A 170 1.23 -8.33 10.84
C GLY A 170 1.38 -6.89 10.33
N CYS A 171 1.73 -5.91 11.18
CA CYS A 171 2.04 -4.57 10.72
C CYS A 171 3.42 -4.49 10.07
N TYR A 172 3.53 -3.69 8.98
CA TYR A 172 4.77 -3.47 8.26
C TYR A 172 5.21 -2.01 8.38
N HIS A 173 6.43 -1.80 8.85
CA HIS A 173 7.00 -0.46 9.07
C HIS A 173 8.32 -0.26 8.32
N GLY A 174 8.46 -0.84 7.13
CA GLY A 174 9.72 -0.87 6.39
C GLY A 174 10.64 -2.02 6.81
N HIS A 175 11.84 -2.05 6.25
CA HIS A 175 12.74 -3.19 6.35
C HIS A 175 14.01 -2.90 7.19
N SER A 176 13.92 -2.00 8.18
CA SER A 176 14.97 -1.90 9.20
C SER A 176 14.88 -3.09 10.18
N ASP A 177 16.00 -3.59 10.65
CA ASP A 177 16.08 -4.81 11.47
C ASP A 177 15.08 -4.82 12.64
N ALA A 178 14.99 -3.72 13.38
CA ALA A 178 14.09 -3.61 14.53
C ALA A 178 12.59 -3.72 14.15
N LEU A 179 12.23 -3.54 12.90
CA LEU A 179 10.84 -3.51 12.45
C LEU A 179 10.45 -4.71 11.59
N LEU A 180 11.40 -5.63 11.29
CA LEU A 180 11.13 -6.85 10.51
C LEU A 180 10.60 -8.01 11.37
N VAL A 181 10.65 -7.91 12.69
CA VAL A 181 10.13 -8.95 13.60
C VAL A 181 8.63 -9.10 13.43
N LYS A 182 8.14 -10.30 13.14
CA LYS A 182 6.73 -10.64 12.87
C LYS A 182 6.02 -9.60 11.98
N SER A 183 6.66 -9.24 10.89
CA SER A 183 6.22 -8.20 9.96
C SER A 183 5.16 -8.73 8.97
N GLY A 184 4.44 -7.81 8.29
CA GLY A 184 3.26 -8.10 7.47
C GLY A 184 3.54 -8.67 6.08
N SER A 185 2.75 -8.25 5.10
CA SER A 185 2.47 -8.88 3.79
C SER A 185 3.68 -9.43 3.03
N GLY A 186 4.82 -8.73 3.01
CA GLY A 186 6.01 -9.17 2.28
C GLY A 186 6.55 -10.50 2.79
N LEU A 187 6.66 -10.69 4.12
CA LEU A 187 7.09 -11.95 4.74
C LEU A 187 5.98 -13.00 4.75
N LEU A 188 4.74 -12.60 5.02
CA LEU A 188 3.58 -13.50 5.04
C LEU A 188 3.32 -14.11 3.66
N THR A 189 3.48 -13.33 2.59
CA THR A 189 3.30 -13.79 1.20
C THR A 189 4.30 -14.90 0.84
N ASP A 190 5.53 -14.82 1.35
CA ASP A 190 6.56 -15.85 1.13
C ASP A 190 6.58 -16.94 2.20
N GLY A 191 5.67 -16.89 3.21
CA GLY A 191 5.53 -17.90 4.28
C GLY A 191 6.57 -17.79 5.40
N TYR A 192 7.25 -16.66 5.55
CA TYR A 192 8.21 -16.41 6.61
C TYR A 192 7.60 -15.54 7.73
N GLN A 193 7.90 -15.88 8.98
CA GLN A 193 7.51 -15.05 10.13
C GLN A 193 8.53 -13.96 10.44
N ASP A 194 9.83 -14.23 10.19
CA ASP A 194 10.93 -13.33 10.46
C ASP A 194 11.96 -13.36 9.33
N SER A 195 12.68 -12.26 9.13
CA SER A 195 13.77 -12.20 8.16
C SER A 195 15.07 -12.79 8.74
N ASN A 196 15.78 -13.58 7.93
CA ASN A 196 17.13 -13.97 8.28
C ASN A 196 18.08 -12.77 8.35
N GLY A 197 19.07 -12.82 9.22
CA GLY A 197 20.12 -11.81 9.35
C GLY A 197 19.86 -10.75 10.42
N ILE A 198 18.74 -10.82 11.13
CA ILE A 198 18.48 -9.98 12.29
C ILE A 198 19.25 -10.53 13.49
N THR A 199 19.95 -9.67 14.22
CA THR A 199 20.75 -10.08 15.38
C THR A 199 19.91 -10.27 16.64
N ASP A 200 20.35 -11.15 17.55
CA ASP A 200 19.66 -11.41 18.83
C ASP A 200 19.46 -10.14 19.67
N GLY A 201 20.41 -9.19 19.60
CA GLY A 201 20.28 -7.91 20.30
C GLY A 201 19.11 -7.06 19.83
N VAL A 202 18.85 -7.08 18.53
CA VAL A 202 17.69 -6.38 17.94
C VAL A 202 16.40 -7.09 18.30
N LEU A 203 16.36 -8.43 18.18
CA LEU A 203 15.19 -9.24 18.53
C LEU A 203 14.78 -9.04 20.00
N LYS A 204 15.76 -8.99 20.93
CA LYS A 204 15.51 -8.77 22.35
C LYS A 204 14.84 -7.43 22.66
N ASP A 205 15.15 -6.40 21.88
CA ASP A 205 14.66 -5.04 22.09
C ASP A 205 13.37 -4.73 21.29
N THR A 206 12.87 -5.67 20.49
CA THR A 206 11.62 -5.52 19.73
C THR A 206 10.54 -6.46 20.26
N LEU A 207 9.56 -5.89 20.93
CA LEU A 207 8.43 -6.62 21.47
C LEU A 207 7.25 -6.57 20.47
N THR A 208 6.49 -7.66 20.40
CA THR A 208 5.32 -7.76 19.52
C THR A 208 4.10 -8.21 20.29
N LEU A 209 2.93 -7.64 19.98
CA LEU A 209 1.61 -8.06 20.48
C LEU A 209 0.63 -8.16 19.32
N GLY A 210 -0.44 -8.93 19.50
CA GLY A 210 -1.58 -8.94 18.57
C GLY A 210 -2.22 -7.56 18.47
N PHE A 211 -2.64 -7.18 17.26
CA PHE A 211 -3.34 -5.92 17.04
C PHE A 211 -4.71 -5.94 17.73
N GLY A 212 -5.11 -4.83 18.37
CA GLY A 212 -6.39 -4.70 19.07
C GLY A 212 -6.38 -5.08 20.55
N ASP A 213 -5.34 -5.75 21.06
CA ASP A 213 -5.26 -6.21 22.46
C ASP A 213 -4.73 -5.11 23.40
N LEU A 214 -5.62 -4.20 23.77
CA LEU A 214 -5.27 -3.06 24.62
C LEU A 214 -4.85 -3.48 26.04
N GLU A 215 -5.43 -4.55 26.61
CA GLU A 215 -5.11 -5.03 27.94
C GLU A 215 -3.65 -5.51 28.03
N LYS A 216 -3.20 -6.30 27.04
CA LYS A 216 -1.79 -6.71 26.99
C LYS A 216 -0.84 -5.57 26.76
N VAL A 217 -1.23 -4.57 25.95
CA VAL A 217 -0.44 -3.34 25.76
C VAL A 217 -0.30 -2.61 27.07
N GLU A 218 -1.39 -2.36 27.82
CA GLU A 218 -1.37 -1.67 29.09
C GLU A 218 -0.50 -2.40 30.12
N ASN A 219 -0.65 -3.73 30.24
CA ASN A 219 0.18 -4.53 31.13
C ASN A 219 1.67 -4.43 30.76
N LEU A 220 2.01 -4.52 29.46
CA LEU A 220 3.39 -4.43 29.00
C LEU A 220 4.00 -3.06 29.31
N LEU A 221 3.31 -1.96 28.98
CA LEU A 221 3.83 -0.59 29.15
C LEU A 221 3.96 -0.17 30.62
N ARG A 222 3.17 -0.78 31.53
CA ARG A 222 3.30 -0.51 32.98
C ARG A 222 4.44 -1.29 33.64
N ASN A 223 4.85 -2.42 33.07
CA ASN A 223 5.86 -3.31 33.65
C ASN A 223 7.23 -3.25 32.96
N GLU A 224 7.33 -2.65 31.76
CA GLU A 224 8.52 -2.59 30.95
C GLU A 224 8.85 -1.15 30.52
N GLU A 225 10.15 -0.87 30.41
CA GLU A 225 10.64 0.43 29.93
C GLU A 225 10.62 0.49 28.39
N ILE A 226 9.49 0.83 27.80
CA ILE A 226 9.29 0.91 26.36
C ILE A 226 9.57 2.34 25.87
N ALA A 227 10.45 2.48 24.87
CA ALA A 227 10.77 3.75 24.24
C ALA A 227 9.59 4.29 23.40
N CYS A 228 9.00 3.44 22.59
CA CYS A 228 7.86 3.78 21.76
C CYS A 228 6.96 2.58 21.44
N VAL A 229 5.70 2.90 21.17
CA VAL A 229 4.76 2.06 20.44
C VAL A 229 4.67 2.62 19.03
N ILE A 230 4.95 1.78 18.02
CA ILE A 230 4.71 2.11 16.62
C ILE A 230 3.51 1.33 16.10
N VAL A 231 2.57 2.01 15.45
CA VAL A 231 1.33 1.42 14.97
C VAL A 231 0.94 2.02 13.61
N GLU A 232 0.50 1.18 12.68
CA GLU A 232 -0.32 1.64 11.56
C GLU A 232 -1.71 1.97 12.11
N PRO A 233 -2.19 3.22 12.08
CA PRO A 233 -3.55 3.54 12.57
C PRO A 233 -4.63 2.75 11.84
N ILE A 234 -4.33 2.33 10.61
CA ILE A 234 -5.10 1.39 9.81
C ILE A 234 -4.12 0.39 9.22
N PRO A 235 -3.99 -0.79 9.82
CA PRO A 235 -3.13 -1.83 9.26
C PRO A 235 -3.61 -2.24 7.86
N ALA A 236 -2.68 -2.26 6.90
CA ALA A 236 -2.97 -2.60 5.51
C ALA A 236 -1.92 -3.55 4.90
N ASN A 237 -1.14 -4.22 5.77
CA ASN A 237 -0.08 -5.15 5.39
C ASN A 237 -0.33 -6.58 5.91
N MET A 238 -1.53 -6.88 6.37
CA MET A 238 -2.08 -8.21 6.65
C MET A 238 -3.50 -8.34 6.05
N GLY A 239 -3.71 -7.68 4.91
CA GLY A 239 -4.99 -7.19 4.45
C GLY A 239 -5.38 -5.94 5.22
N LEU A 240 -6.44 -5.27 4.80
CA LEU A 240 -6.96 -4.10 5.51
C LEU A 240 -7.66 -4.52 6.80
N ILE A 241 -7.21 -4.00 7.94
CA ILE A 241 -7.90 -4.16 9.23
C ILE A 241 -8.58 -2.83 9.58
N GLU A 242 -9.88 -2.88 9.77
CA GLU A 242 -10.65 -1.73 10.23
C GLU A 242 -10.37 -1.48 11.71
N THR A 243 -9.63 -0.42 11.98
CA THR A 243 -9.23 -0.12 13.35
C THR A 243 -10.39 0.48 14.14
N ASN A 244 -10.56 -0.01 15.36
CA ASN A 244 -11.46 0.56 16.34
C ASN A 244 -10.83 1.84 16.95
N LYS A 245 -11.60 2.95 16.97
CA LYS A 245 -11.17 4.22 17.54
C LYS A 245 -10.80 4.11 19.01
N GLU A 246 -11.53 3.32 19.77
CA GLU A 246 -11.32 3.08 21.21
C GLU A 246 -9.95 2.46 21.47
N PHE A 247 -9.48 1.56 20.60
CA PHE A 247 -8.13 1.00 20.69
C PHE A 247 -7.05 2.09 20.55
N LEU A 248 -7.17 2.96 19.55
CA LEU A 248 -6.20 4.06 19.37
C LEU A 248 -6.25 5.10 20.49
N GLN A 249 -7.44 5.39 21.01
CA GLN A 249 -7.61 6.26 22.19
C GLN A 249 -6.95 5.64 23.43
N GLY A 250 -7.14 4.33 23.62
CA GLY A 250 -6.48 3.57 24.68
C GLY A 250 -4.95 3.61 24.56
N LEU A 251 -4.41 3.40 23.35
CA LEU A 251 -2.97 3.53 23.09
C LEU A 251 -2.46 4.94 23.46
N ARG A 252 -3.17 6.00 23.04
CA ARG A 252 -2.79 7.37 23.36
C ARG A 252 -2.74 7.60 24.87
N ARG A 253 -3.81 7.22 25.58
CA ARG A 253 -3.89 7.37 27.05
C ARG A 253 -2.75 6.64 27.75
N ILE A 254 -2.54 5.36 27.44
CA ILE A 254 -1.52 4.54 28.12
C ILE A 254 -0.10 5.05 27.83
N THR A 255 0.18 5.45 26.59
CA THR A 255 1.49 5.98 26.23
C THR A 255 1.79 7.32 26.91
N GLU A 256 0.79 8.17 27.13
CA GLU A 256 0.94 9.39 27.94
C GLU A 256 1.24 9.08 29.41
N GLU A 257 0.46 8.19 30.04
CA GLU A 257 0.63 7.79 31.44
C GLU A 257 2.00 7.17 31.72
N THR A 258 2.53 6.37 30.76
CA THR A 258 3.82 5.67 30.90
C THR A 258 5.00 6.45 30.34
N LYS A 259 4.77 7.63 29.76
CA LYS A 259 5.77 8.45 29.07
C LYS A 259 6.49 7.65 27.95
N THR A 260 5.74 6.83 27.26
CA THR A 260 6.15 6.10 26.07
C THR A 260 5.79 6.93 24.83
N ILE A 261 6.65 7.00 23.83
CA ILE A 261 6.34 7.74 22.60
C ILE A 261 5.36 6.94 21.74
N LEU A 262 4.25 7.56 21.35
CA LEU A 262 3.33 7.01 20.36
C LEU A 262 3.74 7.47 18.97
N ILE A 263 4.06 6.52 18.09
CA ILE A 263 4.38 6.76 16.68
C ILE A 263 3.24 6.25 15.82
N PHE A 264 2.57 7.13 15.07
CA PHE A 264 1.68 6.70 14.01
C PHE A 264 2.48 6.53 12.72
N ASP A 265 2.48 5.30 12.21
CA ASP A 265 2.96 5.03 10.87
C ASP A 265 1.85 5.34 9.87
N GLU A 266 1.88 6.54 9.36
CA GLU A 266 0.94 7.03 8.33
C GLU A 266 1.53 6.98 6.91
N VAL A 267 2.45 6.07 6.66
CA VAL A 267 3.01 5.86 5.31
C VAL A 267 1.91 5.46 4.31
N ILE A 268 0.89 4.70 4.75
CA ILE A 268 -0.28 4.37 3.92
C ILE A 268 -1.43 5.35 4.15
N SER A 269 -1.78 5.61 5.40
CA SER A 269 -2.99 6.35 5.78
C SER A 269 -2.87 7.87 5.67
N GLY A 270 -1.65 8.41 5.72
CA GLY A 270 -1.39 9.84 5.58
C GLY A 270 -1.89 10.40 4.26
N PHE A 271 -2.67 11.49 4.31
CA PHE A 271 -3.33 12.11 3.15
C PHE A 271 -4.28 11.18 2.38
N ARG A 272 -4.65 10.01 2.91
CA ARG A 272 -5.52 9.05 2.23
C ARG A 272 -6.93 8.99 2.78
N LEU A 273 -7.11 9.01 4.10
CA LEU A 273 -8.44 8.95 4.73
C LEU A 273 -9.06 10.33 4.89
N ALA A 274 -8.23 11.29 5.24
CA ALA A 274 -8.52 12.70 5.35
C ALA A 274 -7.27 13.47 4.94
N LEU A 275 -7.36 14.78 4.82
CA LEU A 275 -6.23 15.62 4.44
C LEU A 275 -5.09 15.53 5.47
N GLY A 276 -5.40 15.55 6.76
CA GLY A 276 -4.45 15.36 7.86
C GLY A 276 -4.21 13.89 8.25
N GLY A 277 -4.61 12.93 7.39
CA GLY A 277 -4.38 11.50 7.60
C GLY A 277 -5.33 10.84 8.60
N ALA A 278 -4.91 9.67 9.11
CA ALA A 278 -5.69 8.91 10.08
C ALA A 278 -5.82 9.65 11.42
N GLN A 279 -4.82 10.43 11.82
CA GLN A 279 -4.88 11.21 13.06
C GLN A 279 -6.00 12.26 13.02
N GLU A 280 -6.25 12.92 11.89
CA GLU A 280 -7.41 13.80 11.71
C GLU A 280 -8.71 12.97 11.70
N PHE A 281 -8.76 11.88 10.95
CA PHE A 281 -9.94 11.03 10.82
C PHE A 281 -10.44 10.48 12.16
N PHE A 282 -9.52 10.00 13.02
CA PHE A 282 -9.87 9.48 14.34
C PHE A 282 -9.90 10.55 15.44
N GLY A 283 -9.32 11.74 15.21
CA GLY A 283 -9.17 12.79 16.22
C GLY A 283 -8.16 12.42 17.32
N ILE A 284 -7.06 11.74 16.95
CA ILE A 284 -6.02 11.28 17.89
C ILE A 284 -4.67 11.74 17.41
N THR A 285 -3.94 12.47 18.26
CA THR A 285 -2.64 13.05 17.94
C THR A 285 -1.51 12.23 18.56
N PRO A 286 -0.64 11.58 17.76
CA PRO A 286 0.56 10.90 18.26
C PRO A 286 1.66 11.89 18.63
N ASP A 287 2.77 11.40 19.19
CA ASP A 287 3.96 12.20 19.48
C ASP A 287 4.86 12.37 18.25
N LEU A 288 4.96 11.31 17.44
CA LEU A 288 5.67 11.27 16.17
C LEU A 288 4.77 10.65 15.09
N THR A 289 4.97 11.09 13.86
CA THR A 289 4.31 10.56 12.66
C THR A 289 5.33 10.27 11.59
N THR A 290 5.20 9.13 10.93
CA THR A 290 5.96 8.80 9.71
C THR A 290 5.07 8.87 8.49
N LEU A 291 5.58 9.44 7.41
CA LEU A 291 4.88 9.67 6.16
C LEU A 291 5.68 9.10 4.98
N GLY A 292 4.99 8.80 3.90
CA GLY A 292 5.57 8.32 2.65
C GLY A 292 4.52 8.33 1.53
N LYS A 293 4.75 7.52 0.51
CA LYS A 293 3.76 7.26 -0.56
C LYS A 293 3.15 8.55 -1.16
N ILE A 294 1.97 8.97 -0.71
CA ILE A 294 1.23 10.13 -1.26
C ILE A 294 2.04 11.43 -1.20
N ILE A 295 2.85 11.62 -0.12
CA ILE A 295 3.67 12.81 0.00
C ILE A 295 4.75 12.95 -1.08
N GLY A 296 4.96 11.94 -1.90
CA GLY A 296 5.87 11.95 -3.05
C GLY A 296 5.16 12.09 -4.39
N GLY A 297 3.82 12.01 -4.45
CA GLY A 297 3.09 12.08 -5.71
C GLY A 297 3.52 11.05 -6.75
N GLY A 298 4.02 9.87 -6.30
CA GLY A 298 4.58 8.80 -7.13
C GLY A 298 6.12 8.80 -7.21
N TYR A 299 6.80 9.76 -6.59
CA TYR A 299 8.27 9.81 -6.51
C TYR A 299 8.78 9.34 -5.14
N PRO A 300 10.04 8.84 -5.06
CA PRO A 300 10.63 8.34 -3.82
C PRO A 300 10.78 9.45 -2.78
N VAL A 301 10.04 9.36 -1.69
CA VAL A 301 10.15 10.25 -0.53
C VAL A 301 9.52 9.57 0.69
N GLY A 302 10.04 9.90 1.84
CA GLY A 302 9.45 9.69 3.15
C GLY A 302 9.65 10.91 4.02
N ALA A 303 9.04 10.93 5.20
CA ALA A 303 9.26 11.95 6.20
C ALA A 303 8.95 11.40 7.60
N PHE A 304 9.61 11.94 8.61
CA PHE A 304 9.22 11.81 10.01
C PHE A 304 9.11 13.18 10.63
N GLY A 305 8.14 13.35 11.49
CA GLY A 305 7.88 14.62 12.16
C GLY A 305 7.08 14.44 13.44
N GLY A 306 6.87 15.51 14.18
CA GLY A 306 6.12 15.48 15.42
C GLY A 306 6.40 16.71 16.28
N LYS A 307 6.25 16.56 17.59
CA LYS A 307 6.47 17.61 18.57
C LYS A 307 7.87 18.22 18.43
N ARG A 308 7.95 19.53 18.49
CA ARG A 308 9.20 20.30 18.33
C ARG A 308 10.29 19.84 19.29
N GLU A 309 9.95 19.64 20.56
CA GLU A 309 10.89 19.22 21.61
C GLU A 309 11.55 17.87 21.30
N ILE A 310 10.84 16.95 20.65
CA ILE A 310 11.37 15.66 20.20
C ILE A 310 12.23 15.87 18.94
N MET A 311 11.70 16.60 17.97
CA MET A 311 12.37 16.82 16.68
C MET A 311 13.66 17.64 16.81
N ASP A 312 13.79 18.49 17.81
CA ASP A 312 15.01 19.27 18.07
C ASP A 312 16.20 18.43 18.57
N LEU A 313 15.99 17.15 18.88
CA LEU A 313 17.09 16.20 19.11
C LEU A 313 17.78 15.76 17.81
N VAL A 314 17.20 16.03 16.64
CA VAL A 314 17.78 15.66 15.35
C VAL A 314 18.92 16.62 14.99
N ALA A 315 20.06 16.07 14.56
CA ALA A 315 21.20 16.86 14.10
C ALA A 315 20.82 17.79 12.92
N PRO A 316 21.36 19.03 12.82
CA PRO A 316 22.45 19.60 13.60
C PRO A 316 22.02 20.30 14.91
N VAL A 317 20.74 20.36 15.24
CA VAL A 317 20.25 20.97 16.49
C VAL A 317 20.62 20.11 17.69
N GLY A 318 20.24 18.82 17.65
CA GLY A 318 20.59 17.82 18.65
C GLY A 318 21.68 16.84 18.16
N ARG A 319 21.69 15.63 18.73
CA ARG A 319 22.72 14.61 18.46
C ARG A 319 22.17 13.37 17.74
N VAL A 320 20.88 13.27 17.46
CA VAL A 320 20.32 12.14 16.71
C VAL A 320 20.64 12.32 15.24
N TYR A 321 21.52 11.48 14.74
CA TYR A 321 22.02 11.61 13.36
C TYR A 321 21.01 11.04 12.34
N HIS A 322 20.72 11.85 11.35
CA HIS A 322 20.04 11.48 10.12
C HIS A 322 20.66 12.25 8.96
N ALA A 323 20.95 11.55 7.87
CA ALA A 323 21.39 12.14 6.61
C ALA A 323 20.92 11.29 5.42
N GLY A 324 20.68 11.90 4.29
CA GLY A 324 20.34 11.23 3.03
C GLY A 324 20.70 12.14 1.86
N THR A 325 21.52 11.66 0.94
CA THR A 325 21.95 12.43 -0.25
C THR A 325 20.76 12.97 -1.04
N LEU A 326 19.69 12.20 -1.14
CA LEU A 326 18.48 12.54 -1.90
C LEU A 326 17.30 12.97 -1.03
N SER A 327 17.49 13.11 0.29
CA SER A 327 16.46 13.65 1.18
C SER A 327 16.14 15.09 0.79
N GLY A 328 14.86 15.41 0.60
CA GLY A 328 14.46 16.72 0.08
C GLY A 328 14.72 16.90 -1.44
N ASN A 329 14.81 15.79 -2.19
CA ASN A 329 14.98 15.85 -3.65
C ASN A 329 13.95 16.80 -4.29
N PRO A 330 14.38 17.77 -5.14
CA PRO A 330 13.50 18.81 -5.67
C PRO A 330 12.33 18.26 -6.50
N ILE A 331 12.54 17.18 -7.26
CA ILE A 331 11.49 16.56 -8.08
C ILE A 331 10.45 15.89 -7.18
N ALA A 332 10.89 15.08 -6.23
CA ALA A 332 9.99 14.39 -5.29
C ALA A 332 9.24 15.39 -4.40
N SER A 333 9.93 16.42 -3.89
CA SER A 333 9.32 17.47 -3.07
C SER A 333 8.27 18.26 -3.85
N LYS A 334 8.54 18.60 -5.10
CA LYS A 334 7.60 19.37 -5.94
C LYS A 334 6.40 18.50 -6.37
N ALA A 335 6.61 17.23 -6.67
CA ALA A 335 5.53 16.30 -6.97
C ALA A 335 4.60 16.11 -5.77
N GLY A 336 5.17 15.93 -4.57
CA GLY A 336 4.44 15.83 -3.32
C GLY A 336 3.66 17.11 -3.01
N PHE A 337 4.31 18.27 -3.10
CA PHE A 337 3.67 19.57 -2.94
C PHE A 337 2.45 19.71 -3.88
N ALA A 338 2.62 19.41 -5.18
CA ALA A 338 1.54 19.51 -6.15
C ALA A 338 0.39 18.55 -5.84
N THR A 339 0.70 17.33 -5.38
CA THR A 339 -0.30 16.33 -4.99
C THR A 339 -1.09 16.77 -3.77
N ILE A 340 -0.42 17.18 -2.69
CA ILE A 340 -1.08 17.57 -1.44
C ILE A 340 -1.85 18.88 -1.63
N SER A 341 -1.30 19.86 -2.37
CA SER A 341 -2.02 21.09 -2.70
C SER A 341 -3.32 20.80 -3.47
N TYR A 342 -3.27 19.86 -4.44
CA TYR A 342 -4.47 19.48 -5.16
C TYR A 342 -5.52 18.82 -4.25
N LEU A 343 -5.12 17.96 -3.31
CA LEU A 343 -6.03 17.37 -2.33
C LEU A 343 -6.64 18.43 -1.41
N LYS A 344 -5.83 19.40 -0.95
CA LYS A 344 -6.28 20.52 -0.12
C LYS A 344 -7.30 21.42 -0.84
N GLU A 345 -7.07 21.70 -2.13
CA GLU A 345 -7.96 22.49 -2.97
C GLU A 345 -9.26 21.76 -3.32
N ASN A 346 -9.30 20.43 -3.22
CA ASN A 346 -10.42 19.59 -3.62
C ASN A 346 -10.86 18.62 -2.50
N PRO A 347 -11.35 19.10 -1.35
CA PRO A 347 -11.63 18.27 -0.17
C PRO A 347 -12.74 17.21 -0.40
N ASN A 348 -13.61 17.39 -1.39
CA ASN A 348 -14.64 16.42 -1.74
C ASN A 348 -14.10 15.09 -2.26
N ILE A 349 -12.82 15.02 -2.66
CA ILE A 349 -12.16 13.81 -3.14
C ILE A 349 -12.30 12.66 -2.13
N TYR A 350 -12.15 12.92 -0.84
CA TYR A 350 -12.24 11.90 0.20
C TYR A 350 -13.63 11.27 0.28
N LYS A 351 -14.67 12.11 0.15
CA LYS A 351 -16.05 11.64 0.11
C LYS A 351 -16.33 10.81 -1.14
N GLU A 352 -15.93 11.29 -2.31
CA GLU A 352 -16.10 10.57 -3.58
C GLU A 352 -15.37 9.21 -3.58
N LEU A 353 -14.16 9.16 -3.05
CA LEU A 353 -13.40 7.92 -2.91
C LEU A 353 -14.09 6.93 -1.97
N ALA A 354 -14.60 7.38 -0.83
CA ALA A 354 -15.34 6.53 0.10
C ALA A 354 -16.66 6.02 -0.52
N GLU A 355 -17.42 6.87 -1.22
CA GLU A 355 -18.63 6.47 -1.93
C GLU A 355 -18.36 5.43 -3.02
N ASN A 356 -17.28 5.62 -3.79
CA ASN A 356 -16.85 4.66 -4.81
C ASN A 356 -16.41 3.33 -4.21
N THR A 357 -15.72 3.36 -3.07
CA THR A 357 -15.31 2.14 -2.36
C THR A 357 -16.54 1.40 -1.83
N ASN A 358 -17.46 2.09 -1.17
CA ASN A 358 -18.70 1.50 -0.67
C ASN A 358 -19.53 0.89 -1.80
N TYR A 359 -19.60 1.58 -2.95
CA TYR A 359 -20.28 1.05 -4.14
C TYR A 359 -19.67 -0.30 -4.59
N LEU A 360 -18.34 -0.43 -4.61
CA LEU A 360 -17.69 -1.71 -4.92
C LEU A 360 -18.01 -2.77 -3.88
N VAL A 361 -17.82 -2.47 -2.59
CA VAL A 361 -18.01 -3.41 -1.48
C VAL A 361 -19.43 -3.95 -1.47
N ASP A 362 -20.45 -3.09 -1.48
CA ASP A 362 -21.84 -3.50 -1.48
C ASP A 362 -22.21 -4.45 -2.63
N ASN A 363 -21.58 -4.26 -3.81
CA ASN A 363 -21.85 -5.12 -4.96
C ASN A 363 -20.98 -6.39 -4.94
N ILE A 364 -19.78 -6.36 -4.39
CA ILE A 364 -18.95 -7.55 -4.17
C ILE A 364 -19.65 -8.53 -3.24
N GLU A 365 -20.21 -8.06 -2.12
CA GLU A 365 -20.95 -8.88 -1.16
C GLU A 365 -22.19 -9.52 -1.80
N LYS A 366 -22.98 -8.77 -2.58
CA LYS A 366 -24.13 -9.31 -3.33
C LYS A 366 -23.70 -10.37 -4.35
N LEU A 367 -22.55 -10.20 -5.02
CA LEU A 367 -22.03 -11.19 -5.94
C LEU A 367 -21.55 -12.45 -5.21
N ALA A 368 -20.93 -12.29 -4.04
CA ALA A 368 -20.49 -13.40 -3.19
C ALA A 368 -21.70 -14.26 -2.75
N GLU A 369 -22.74 -13.63 -2.24
CA GLU A 369 -24.01 -14.30 -1.88
C GLU A 369 -24.62 -15.02 -3.10
N LYS A 370 -24.69 -14.34 -4.25
CA LYS A 370 -25.25 -14.90 -5.51
C LYS A 370 -24.56 -16.19 -5.95
N TYR A 371 -23.26 -16.31 -5.75
CA TYR A 371 -22.46 -17.45 -6.22
C TYR A 371 -22.03 -18.41 -5.09
N GLY A 372 -22.46 -18.19 -3.85
CA GLY A 372 -22.11 -19.01 -2.70
C GLY A 372 -20.62 -19.03 -2.43
N VAL A 373 -19.97 -17.85 -2.47
CA VAL A 373 -18.55 -17.69 -2.18
C VAL A 373 -18.41 -17.00 -0.83
N ASP A 374 -17.75 -17.67 0.12
CA ASP A 374 -17.47 -17.10 1.43
C ASP A 374 -16.41 -15.99 1.30
N VAL A 375 -16.83 -14.76 1.56
CA VAL A 375 -15.95 -13.59 1.59
C VAL A 375 -16.31 -12.66 2.75
N CYS A 376 -15.28 -12.05 3.33
CA CYS A 376 -15.38 -10.87 4.19
C CYS A 376 -14.67 -9.71 3.49
N VAL A 377 -15.32 -8.55 3.40
CA VAL A 377 -14.73 -7.37 2.75
C VAL A 377 -14.54 -6.26 3.77
N ASN A 378 -13.30 -6.06 4.21
CA ASN A 378 -12.97 -4.90 5.03
C ASN A 378 -12.69 -3.69 4.13
N SER A 379 -13.18 -2.50 4.52
CA SER A 379 -12.98 -1.27 3.76
C SER A 379 -12.86 -0.03 4.63
N MET A 380 -12.02 0.93 4.24
CA MET A 380 -11.92 2.22 4.90
C MET A 380 -11.43 3.32 3.94
N GLY A 381 -12.21 4.38 3.77
CA GLY A 381 -11.89 5.46 2.84
C GLY A 381 -11.78 4.96 1.39
N SER A 382 -10.57 4.98 0.84
CA SER A 382 -10.26 4.51 -0.52
C SER A 382 -9.48 3.19 -0.54
N LEU A 383 -9.58 2.40 0.52
CA LEU A 383 -8.93 1.11 0.72
C LEU A 383 -9.96 0.01 0.90
N PHE A 384 -9.70 -1.18 0.37
CA PHE A 384 -10.46 -2.37 0.71
C PHE A 384 -9.64 -3.65 0.53
N THR A 385 -10.04 -4.73 1.19
CA THR A 385 -9.49 -6.08 0.98
C THR A 385 -10.63 -7.08 0.95
N ILE A 386 -10.63 -7.97 -0.04
CA ILE A 386 -11.53 -9.11 -0.13
C ILE A 386 -10.82 -10.31 0.49
N PHE A 387 -11.25 -10.74 1.66
CA PHE A 387 -10.78 -11.98 2.28
C PHE A 387 -11.70 -13.12 1.88
N PHE A 388 -11.14 -14.20 1.35
CA PHE A 388 -11.90 -15.43 1.05
C PHE A 388 -12.02 -16.28 2.31
N VAL A 389 -12.92 -15.89 3.20
CA VAL A 389 -13.12 -16.52 4.53
C VAL A 389 -14.56 -16.37 4.97
N ASP A 390 -15.07 -17.37 5.69
CA ASP A 390 -16.38 -17.34 6.35
C ASP A 390 -16.24 -16.72 7.75
N LEU A 391 -16.11 -15.39 7.77
CA LEU A 391 -16.10 -14.56 8.97
C LEU A 391 -16.92 -13.31 8.71
N GLU A 392 -17.61 -12.82 9.73
CA GLU A 392 -18.31 -11.54 9.67
C GLU A 392 -17.33 -10.37 9.54
N LYS A 393 -16.16 -10.45 10.21
CA LYS A 393 -15.10 -9.46 10.19
C LYS A 393 -13.73 -10.09 10.36
N VAL A 394 -12.72 -9.54 9.68
CA VAL A 394 -11.31 -9.84 9.89
C VAL A 394 -10.71 -8.70 10.72
N GLU A 395 -10.31 -9.00 11.96
CA GLU A 395 -9.90 -7.98 12.94
C GLU A 395 -8.41 -7.96 13.26
N ASN A 396 -7.69 -9.03 12.89
CA ASN A 396 -6.28 -9.21 13.24
C ASN A 396 -5.57 -10.17 12.27
N LEU A 397 -4.28 -10.42 12.51
CA LEU A 397 -3.46 -11.32 11.71
C LEU A 397 -3.98 -12.77 11.72
N GLU A 398 -4.42 -13.27 12.89
CA GLU A 398 -4.92 -14.65 13.03
C GLU A 398 -6.13 -14.88 12.12
N ASP A 399 -7.05 -13.93 12.06
CA ASP A 399 -8.21 -13.99 11.17
C ASP A 399 -7.80 -13.89 9.70
N SER A 400 -6.87 -13.02 9.36
CA SER A 400 -6.35 -12.88 7.98
C SER A 400 -5.74 -14.19 7.48
N LEU A 401 -5.04 -14.94 8.35
CA LEU A 401 -4.39 -16.21 8.00
C LEU A 401 -5.39 -17.36 7.76
N LYS A 402 -6.67 -17.20 8.14
CA LYS A 402 -7.75 -18.18 7.83
C LYS A 402 -8.20 -18.08 6.37
N ALA A 403 -7.85 -17.01 5.66
CA ALA A 403 -8.30 -16.78 4.30
C ALA A 403 -7.80 -17.85 3.32
N ASN A 404 -8.67 -18.27 2.40
CA ASN A 404 -8.40 -19.27 1.38
C ASN A 404 -7.56 -18.67 0.23
N THR A 405 -6.26 -18.87 0.28
CA THR A 405 -5.31 -18.34 -0.71
C THR A 405 -5.46 -18.98 -2.11
N GLU A 406 -6.05 -20.19 -2.21
CA GLU A 406 -6.35 -20.82 -3.50
C GLU A 406 -7.50 -20.08 -4.21
N ASN A 407 -8.59 -19.75 -3.49
CA ASN A 407 -9.68 -18.95 -4.02
C ASN A 407 -9.19 -17.55 -4.40
N PHE A 408 -8.31 -16.95 -3.59
CA PHE A 408 -7.64 -15.70 -3.95
C PHE A 408 -6.83 -15.83 -5.24
N SER A 409 -6.10 -16.92 -5.43
CA SER A 409 -5.34 -17.16 -6.68
C SER A 409 -6.26 -17.25 -7.91
N ILE A 410 -7.43 -17.90 -7.80
CA ILE A 410 -8.44 -17.95 -8.87
C ILE A 410 -8.98 -16.55 -9.17
N TYR A 411 -9.31 -15.80 -8.11
CA TYR A 411 -9.73 -14.40 -8.22
C TYR A 411 -8.69 -13.56 -8.94
N PHE A 412 -7.44 -13.51 -8.43
CA PHE A 412 -6.35 -12.74 -9.02
C PHE A 412 -6.14 -13.05 -10.51
N ASN A 413 -6.01 -14.32 -10.85
CA ASN A 413 -5.75 -14.73 -12.22
C ASN A 413 -6.94 -14.39 -13.15
N THR A 414 -8.18 -14.52 -12.67
CA THR A 414 -9.35 -14.12 -13.45
C THR A 414 -9.38 -12.61 -13.67
N MET A 415 -9.07 -11.82 -12.65
CA MET A 415 -8.97 -10.36 -12.75
C MET A 415 -7.92 -9.95 -13.79
N LEU A 416 -6.70 -10.47 -13.65
CA LEU A 416 -5.57 -10.12 -14.51
C LEU A 416 -5.84 -10.49 -15.99
N ASP A 417 -6.35 -11.70 -16.24
CA ASP A 417 -6.65 -12.18 -17.60
C ASP A 417 -7.79 -11.41 -18.28
N ASN A 418 -8.54 -10.61 -17.53
CA ASN A 418 -9.65 -9.78 -18.03
C ASN A 418 -9.40 -8.27 -17.88
N GLY A 419 -8.14 -7.85 -17.73
CA GLY A 419 -7.76 -6.45 -17.78
C GLY A 419 -7.95 -5.69 -16.47
N ILE A 420 -7.92 -6.38 -15.34
CA ILE A 420 -7.92 -5.76 -14.02
C ILE A 420 -6.68 -6.24 -13.27
N VAL A 421 -5.84 -5.31 -12.79
CA VAL A 421 -4.72 -5.68 -11.94
C VAL A 421 -5.01 -5.31 -10.50
N VAL A 422 -4.91 -6.31 -9.63
CA VAL A 422 -5.06 -6.20 -8.17
C VAL A 422 -3.75 -6.60 -7.49
N PRO A 423 -3.55 -6.29 -6.21
CA PRO A 423 -2.38 -6.76 -5.47
C PRO A 423 -2.24 -8.28 -5.55
N PRO A 424 -1.04 -8.82 -5.87
CA PRO A 424 -0.83 -10.26 -6.03
C PRO A 424 -0.59 -10.98 -4.69
N SER A 425 -1.32 -10.60 -3.65
CA SER A 425 -1.29 -11.22 -2.34
C SER A 425 -2.59 -10.96 -1.60
N GLN A 426 -3.11 -12.00 -0.92
CA GLN A 426 -4.27 -11.92 -0.04
C GLN A 426 -4.06 -10.91 1.11
N PHE A 427 -2.80 -10.67 1.48
CA PHE A 427 -2.41 -9.82 2.61
C PHE A 427 -2.15 -8.36 2.24
N GLU A 428 -2.49 -7.96 1.04
CA GLU A 428 -2.37 -6.58 0.56
C GLU A 428 -3.74 -5.92 0.40
N ALA A 429 -3.77 -4.60 0.57
CA ALA A 429 -4.97 -3.81 0.31
C ALA A 429 -5.07 -3.37 -1.16
N HIS A 430 -6.30 -3.29 -1.66
CA HIS A 430 -6.63 -2.61 -2.91
C HIS A 430 -6.75 -1.11 -2.67
N PHE A 431 -6.34 -0.32 -3.67
CA PHE A 431 -6.34 1.13 -3.60
C PHE A 431 -7.21 1.73 -4.71
N LEU A 432 -8.13 2.63 -4.34
CA LEU A 432 -8.80 3.49 -5.31
C LEU A 432 -8.07 4.82 -5.46
N SER A 433 -8.13 5.37 -6.67
CA SER A 433 -7.76 6.73 -6.99
C SER A 433 -8.96 7.50 -7.55
N ILE A 434 -8.89 8.83 -7.57
CA ILE A 434 -9.93 9.67 -8.17
C ILE A 434 -10.16 9.41 -9.67
N ALA A 435 -9.22 8.71 -10.31
CA ALA A 435 -9.33 8.34 -11.72
C ALA A 435 -10.21 7.10 -11.95
N HIS A 436 -10.57 6.34 -10.89
CA HIS A 436 -11.51 5.24 -10.98
C HIS A 436 -12.95 5.78 -11.05
N THR A 437 -13.45 5.94 -12.27
CA THR A 437 -14.83 6.39 -12.49
C THR A 437 -15.80 5.21 -12.38
N LYS A 438 -17.09 5.49 -12.36
CA LYS A 438 -18.11 4.44 -12.34
C LYS A 438 -17.93 3.41 -13.45
N LYS A 439 -17.42 3.81 -14.62
CA LYS A 439 -17.15 2.90 -15.74
C LYS A 439 -16.08 1.86 -15.38
N GLU A 440 -14.99 2.28 -14.75
CA GLU A 440 -13.93 1.37 -14.27
C GLU A 440 -14.47 0.46 -13.17
N LEU A 441 -15.29 0.99 -12.24
CA LEU A 441 -15.89 0.22 -11.16
C LEU A 441 -16.87 -0.84 -11.69
N ASP A 442 -17.78 -0.47 -12.60
CA ASP A 442 -18.74 -1.40 -13.21
C ASP A 442 -18.00 -2.52 -13.97
N ARG A 443 -16.96 -2.18 -14.74
CA ARG A 443 -16.13 -3.19 -15.43
C ARG A 443 -15.43 -4.13 -14.45
N THR A 444 -14.99 -3.62 -13.31
CA THR A 444 -14.36 -4.43 -12.27
C THR A 444 -15.34 -5.42 -11.67
N LEU A 445 -16.57 -4.99 -11.38
CA LEU A 445 -17.65 -5.87 -10.88
C LEU A 445 -18.02 -6.97 -11.85
N GLU A 446 -18.07 -6.68 -13.19
CA GLU A 446 -18.27 -7.72 -14.20
C GLU A 446 -17.21 -8.82 -14.11
N VAL A 447 -15.94 -8.45 -13.91
CA VAL A 447 -14.85 -9.42 -13.84
C VAL A 447 -14.84 -10.16 -12.49
N ILE A 448 -15.18 -9.49 -11.38
CA ILE A 448 -15.38 -10.14 -10.08
C ILE A 448 -16.50 -11.19 -10.17
N GLU A 449 -17.60 -10.89 -10.84
CA GLU A 449 -18.68 -11.86 -11.08
C GLU A 449 -18.16 -13.11 -11.81
N MET A 450 -17.30 -12.94 -12.82
CA MET A 450 -16.67 -14.08 -13.50
C MET A 450 -15.79 -14.91 -12.57
N ALA A 451 -15.03 -14.25 -11.69
CA ALA A 451 -14.17 -14.92 -10.71
C ALA A 451 -14.99 -15.70 -9.67
N PHE A 452 -16.01 -15.08 -9.10
CA PHE A 452 -16.87 -15.71 -8.09
C PHE A 452 -17.67 -16.87 -8.67
N LYS A 453 -18.13 -16.77 -9.90
CA LYS A 453 -18.75 -17.90 -10.58
C LYS A 453 -17.80 -19.09 -10.68
N LYS A 454 -16.54 -18.90 -11.08
CA LYS A 454 -15.53 -19.97 -11.14
C LYS A 454 -15.25 -20.59 -9.75
N ILE A 455 -15.17 -19.75 -8.72
CA ILE A 455 -14.93 -20.22 -7.35
C ILE A 455 -16.14 -21.03 -6.84
N GLY A 456 -17.37 -20.53 -7.03
CA GLY A 456 -18.59 -21.23 -6.63
C GLY A 456 -18.75 -22.58 -7.35
N GLU A 457 -18.47 -22.66 -8.68
CA GLU A 457 -18.46 -23.92 -9.44
C GLU A 457 -17.38 -24.91 -8.96
N LYS A 458 -16.25 -24.43 -8.43
CA LYS A 458 -15.22 -25.28 -7.82
C LYS A 458 -15.67 -25.81 -6.46
N ASN A 459 -16.25 -24.95 -5.60
CA ASN A 459 -16.66 -25.31 -4.25
C ASN A 459 -17.87 -26.26 -4.25
N ALA A 460 -18.66 -26.31 -5.32
CA ALA A 460 -19.80 -27.21 -5.49
C ALA A 460 -19.41 -28.63 -5.93
N LYS A 461 -18.16 -28.87 -6.29
CA LYS A 461 -17.61 -30.21 -6.70
C LYS A 461 -16.92 -30.88 -5.54
#